data_d3480f145d3627710dec1b14444c3410
#
_entry.id   d3480f145d3627710dec1b14444c3410
#
_cell.length_a   1.000
_cell.length_b   1.000
_cell.length_c   1.000
_cell.angle_alpha   90.00
_cell.angle_beta   90.00
_cell.angle_gamma   90.00
#
_symmetry.space_group_name_H-M   'P 1'
#
loop_
_entity.id
_entity.type
_entity.pdbx_description
1 polymer ?
#
loop_
_entity_poly.entity_id
_entity_poly.type
_entity_poly.pdbx_seq_one_letter_code
_entity_poly.pdbx_strand_id
1 'polypeptide(L)'
;YVEGFGDGEIVHSREEAAAFFKEQEAATNLPYIYLSAGVSAKLFQETLVFAHEAGANFNGVLCGRATWAGSVEAYIKNGEAAAREWLRTEGRRNIEELNQVLDQVATSWKERI
;
A
#
# COMPACT_ATOMS: atom_id res chain seq x y z
N TYR A 1 -5.39 10.09 9.20
CA TYR A 1 -5.76 10.02 7.78
C TYR A 1 -5.45 11.34 7.08
N VAL A 2 -5.26 11.26 5.77
CA VAL A 2 -5.07 12.41 4.89
C VAL A 2 -6.41 12.73 4.22
N GLU A 3 -6.67 14.00 3.97
CA GLU A 3 -7.87 14.47 3.27
C GLU A 3 -8.06 13.73 1.93
N GLY A 4 -9.23 13.13 1.77
CA GLY A 4 -9.59 12.34 0.59
C GLY A 4 -9.18 10.86 0.62
N PHE A 5 -8.55 10.38 1.71
CA PHE A 5 -8.13 9.00 1.86
C PHE A 5 -8.64 8.39 3.18
N GLY A 6 -9.21 7.19 3.09
CA GLY A 6 -9.69 6.44 4.26
C GLY A 6 -10.93 7.05 4.92
N ASP A 7 -11.34 6.44 6.03
CA ASP A 7 -12.57 6.76 6.77
C ASP A 7 -12.30 7.32 8.18
N GLY A 8 -11.05 7.57 8.51
CA GLY A 8 -10.64 8.05 9.82
C GLY A 8 -10.70 9.58 9.95
N GLU A 9 -10.26 10.06 11.11
CA GLU A 9 -10.11 11.49 11.34
C GLU A 9 -9.03 12.09 10.44
N ILE A 10 -9.37 13.17 9.75
CA ILE A 10 -8.42 13.88 8.89
C ILE A 10 -7.41 14.64 9.77
N VAL A 11 -6.14 14.26 9.68
CA VAL A 11 -5.04 14.87 10.43
C VAL A 11 -4.23 15.82 9.55
N HIS A 12 -4.12 15.53 8.26
CA HIS A 12 -3.33 16.31 7.32
C HIS A 12 -4.11 16.64 6.06
N SER A 13 -3.87 17.83 5.51
CA SER A 13 -4.31 18.17 4.16
C SER A 13 -3.49 17.40 3.11
N ARG A 14 -3.96 17.39 1.86
CA ARG A 14 -3.22 16.76 0.75
C ARG A 14 -1.88 17.46 0.52
N GLU A 15 -1.83 18.79 0.64
CA GLU A 15 -0.60 19.57 0.46
C GLU A 15 0.44 19.25 1.54
N GLU A 16 0.00 19.16 2.80
CA GLU A 16 0.88 18.77 3.91
C GLU A 16 1.45 17.37 3.72
N ALA A 17 0.60 16.40 3.36
CA ALA A 17 1.03 15.03 3.12
C ALA A 17 2.01 14.94 1.93
N ALA A 18 1.76 15.66 0.85
CA ALA A 18 2.68 15.73 -0.29
C ALA A 18 4.04 16.32 0.10
N ALA A 19 4.04 17.34 0.95
CA ALA A 19 5.28 17.93 1.47
C ALA A 19 6.09 16.94 2.31
N PHE A 20 5.42 16.12 3.14
CA PHE A 20 6.08 15.08 3.93
C PHE A 20 6.72 13.99 3.04
N PHE A 21 6.05 13.58 1.97
CA PHE A 21 6.64 12.64 1.02
C PHE A 21 7.87 13.22 0.32
N LYS A 22 7.87 14.49 -0.04
CA LYS A 22 9.04 15.18 -0.61
C LYS A 22 10.18 15.28 0.38
N GLU A 23 9.90 15.61 1.62
CA GLU A 23 10.90 15.67 2.70
C GLU A 23 11.53 14.29 2.93
N GLN A 24 10.72 13.24 2.96
CA GLN A 24 11.19 11.87 3.08
C GLN A 24 12.09 11.47 1.92
N GLU A 25 11.71 11.77 0.68
CA GLU A 25 12.51 11.50 -0.51
C GLU A 25 13.87 12.22 -0.46
N ALA A 26 13.89 13.45 0.02
CA ALA A 26 15.12 14.23 0.14
C ALA A 26 16.04 13.74 1.30
N ALA A 27 15.51 13.02 2.25
CA ALA A 27 16.24 12.59 3.44
C ALA A 27 17.21 11.42 3.20
N THR A 28 17.07 10.68 2.08
CA THR A 28 17.93 9.53 1.80
C THR A 28 18.18 9.33 0.32
N ASN A 29 19.38 8.84 -0.01
CA ASN A 29 19.72 8.35 -1.34
C ASN A 29 19.68 6.82 -1.44
N LEU A 30 19.41 6.13 -0.31
CA LEU A 30 19.32 4.68 -0.28
C LEU A 30 17.99 4.19 -0.85
N PRO A 31 17.93 2.96 -1.39
CA PRO A 31 16.67 2.33 -1.71
C PRO A 31 15.78 2.24 -0.47
N TYR A 32 14.50 2.50 -0.63
CA TYR A 32 13.52 2.40 0.45
C TYR A 32 12.18 1.85 -0.03
N ILE A 33 11.40 1.35 0.89
CA ILE A 33 10.08 0.78 0.62
C ILE A 33 9.04 1.40 1.55
N TYR A 34 7.78 1.33 1.15
CA TYR A 34 6.64 1.62 2.03
C TYR A 34 6.04 0.34 2.56
N LEU A 35 5.45 0.41 3.76
CA LEU A 35 4.71 -0.69 4.36
C LEU A 35 3.23 -0.33 4.53
N SER A 36 2.36 -1.33 4.47
CA SER A 36 0.91 -1.11 4.50
C SER A 36 0.34 -0.78 5.88
N ALA A 37 1.05 -1.07 6.95
CA ALA A 37 0.63 -0.82 8.33
C ALA A 37 -0.76 -1.39 8.71
N GLY A 38 -1.26 -2.40 7.98
CA GLY A 38 -2.56 -3.02 8.22
C GLY A 38 -3.78 -2.26 7.69
N VAL A 39 -3.59 -1.24 6.86
CA VAL A 39 -4.68 -0.57 6.15
C VAL A 39 -5.28 -1.49 5.07
N SER A 40 -6.44 -1.11 4.50
CA SER A 40 -7.04 -1.88 3.40
C SER A 40 -6.14 -1.91 2.17
N ALA A 41 -6.30 -2.92 1.33
CA ALA A 41 -5.59 -3.03 0.06
C ALA A 41 -5.80 -1.77 -0.81
N LYS A 42 -7.04 -1.30 -0.88
CA LYS A 42 -7.40 -0.10 -1.65
C LYS A 42 -6.68 1.15 -1.13
N LEU A 43 -6.73 1.38 0.18
CA LEU A 43 -6.09 2.57 0.77
C LEU A 43 -4.58 2.54 0.56
N PHE A 44 -3.97 1.38 0.67
CA PHE A 44 -2.53 1.25 0.42
C PHE A 44 -2.16 1.58 -1.03
N GLN A 45 -2.92 1.05 -2.00
CA GLN A 45 -2.73 1.37 -3.41
C GLN A 45 -2.89 2.87 -3.70
N GLU A 46 -3.93 3.49 -3.17
CA GLU A 46 -4.16 4.95 -3.30
C GLU A 46 -3.00 5.75 -2.69
N THR A 47 -2.50 5.32 -1.55
CA THR A 47 -1.34 5.96 -0.88
C THR A 47 -0.08 5.88 -1.75
N LEU A 48 0.18 4.75 -2.39
CA LEU A 48 1.34 4.58 -3.26
C LEU A 48 1.27 5.49 -4.50
N VAL A 49 0.10 5.59 -5.11
CA VAL A 49 -0.13 6.51 -6.24
C VAL A 49 0.09 7.95 -5.80
N PHE A 50 -0.47 8.34 -4.65
CA PHE A 50 -0.29 9.68 -4.10
C PHE A 50 1.18 9.99 -3.79
N ALA A 51 1.90 9.05 -3.18
CA ALA A 51 3.32 9.21 -2.90
C ALA A 51 4.13 9.46 -4.19
N HIS A 52 3.83 8.69 -5.23
CA HIS A 52 4.45 8.87 -6.55
C HIS A 52 4.15 10.26 -7.14
N GLU A 53 2.91 10.69 -7.13
CA GLU A 53 2.50 12.03 -7.59
C GLU A 53 3.16 13.15 -6.81
N ALA A 54 3.44 12.94 -5.54
CA ALA A 54 4.17 13.88 -4.67
C ALA A 54 5.68 13.89 -4.93
N GLY A 55 6.21 13.00 -5.77
CA GLY A 55 7.61 12.94 -6.13
C GLY A 55 8.44 11.91 -5.36
N ALA A 56 7.81 11.02 -4.60
CA ALA A 56 8.50 9.91 -3.93
C ALA A 56 8.96 8.86 -4.96
N ASN A 57 10.23 8.48 -4.88
CA ASN A 57 10.86 7.51 -5.77
C ASN A 57 11.19 6.23 -5.01
N PHE A 58 10.16 5.59 -4.46
CA PHE A 58 10.30 4.38 -3.66
C PHE A 58 10.53 3.14 -4.53
N ASN A 59 11.12 2.10 -3.93
CA ASN A 59 11.68 0.96 -4.66
C ASN A 59 10.95 -0.36 -4.39
N GLY A 60 9.80 -0.31 -3.77
CA GLY A 60 8.99 -1.48 -3.48
C GLY A 60 8.11 -1.28 -2.25
N VAL A 61 7.51 -2.37 -1.80
CA VAL A 61 6.59 -2.36 -0.67
C VAL A 61 6.76 -3.59 0.21
N LEU A 62 6.34 -3.47 1.46
CA LEU A 62 6.07 -4.59 2.37
C LEU A 62 4.55 -4.60 2.64
N CYS A 63 3.86 -5.57 2.07
CA CYS A 63 2.41 -5.67 2.18
C CYS A 63 2.01 -7.05 2.73
N GLY A 64 1.38 -7.08 3.88
CA GLY A 64 0.93 -8.29 4.54
C GLY A 64 -0.58 -8.28 4.75
N ARG A 65 -1.03 -7.82 5.91
CA ARG A 65 -2.46 -7.82 6.30
C ARG A 65 -3.37 -7.14 5.29
N ALA A 66 -2.93 -6.09 4.62
CA ALA A 66 -3.70 -5.44 3.55
C ALA A 66 -4.08 -6.42 2.43
N THR A 67 -3.28 -7.47 2.23
CA THR A 67 -3.54 -8.50 1.22
C THR A 67 -4.43 -9.62 1.74
N TRP A 68 -4.14 -10.15 2.95
CA TRP A 68 -4.69 -11.42 3.41
C TRP A 68 -5.63 -11.34 4.63
N ALA A 69 -5.75 -10.19 5.30
CA ALA A 69 -6.50 -10.08 6.57
C ALA A 69 -7.96 -10.57 6.46
N GLY A 70 -8.63 -10.37 5.33
CA GLY A 70 -9.99 -10.84 5.11
C GLY A 70 -10.16 -12.37 5.14
N SER A 71 -9.08 -13.12 4.97
CA SER A 71 -9.14 -14.58 5.09
C SER A 71 -9.42 -15.05 6.53
N VAL A 72 -9.04 -14.26 7.52
CA VAL A 72 -9.29 -14.54 8.94
C VAL A 72 -10.78 -14.51 9.23
N GLU A 73 -11.49 -13.48 8.74
CA GLU A 73 -12.94 -13.38 8.88
C GLU A 73 -13.67 -14.52 8.17
N ALA A 74 -13.23 -14.86 6.96
CA ALA A 74 -13.76 -16.01 6.21
C ALA A 74 -13.59 -17.32 6.98
N TYR A 75 -12.44 -17.51 7.62
CA TYR A 75 -12.17 -18.66 8.48
C TYR A 75 -13.12 -18.72 9.68
N ILE A 76 -13.27 -17.61 10.39
CA ILE A 76 -14.12 -17.52 11.58
C ILE A 76 -15.58 -17.84 11.23
N LYS A 77 -16.08 -17.33 10.11
CA LYS A 77 -17.47 -17.53 9.69
C LYS A 77 -17.75 -18.90 9.10
N ASN A 78 -16.86 -19.43 8.29
CA ASN A 78 -17.15 -20.60 7.43
C ASN A 78 -16.02 -21.65 7.37
N GLY A 79 -14.97 -21.53 8.17
CA GLY A 79 -13.93 -22.53 8.31
C GLY A 79 -12.80 -22.45 7.28
N GLU A 80 -11.94 -23.48 7.30
CA GLU A 80 -10.70 -23.51 6.51
C GLU A 80 -10.92 -23.43 4.99
N ALA A 81 -11.89 -24.18 4.48
CA ALA A 81 -12.17 -24.20 3.03
C ALA A 81 -12.55 -22.81 2.51
N ALA A 82 -13.36 -22.07 3.28
CA ALA A 82 -13.74 -20.69 2.95
C ALA A 82 -12.55 -19.73 3.00
N ALA A 83 -11.68 -19.87 3.98
CA ALA A 83 -10.47 -19.06 4.08
C ALA A 83 -9.52 -19.31 2.89
N ARG A 84 -9.32 -20.56 2.51
CA ARG A 84 -8.51 -20.94 1.34
C ARG A 84 -9.08 -20.39 0.04
N GLU A 85 -10.40 -20.45 -0.13
CA GLU A 85 -11.08 -19.89 -1.31
C GLU A 85 -10.95 -18.36 -1.34
N TRP A 86 -11.11 -17.69 -0.20
CA TRP A 86 -10.90 -16.26 -0.09
C TRP A 86 -9.48 -15.87 -0.53
N LEU A 87 -8.46 -16.60 -0.10
CA LEU A 87 -7.07 -16.35 -0.49
C LEU A 87 -6.84 -16.55 -1.99
N ARG A 88 -7.45 -17.57 -2.58
CA ARG A 88 -7.34 -17.86 -4.02
C ARG A 88 -8.02 -16.81 -4.90
N THR A 89 -9.07 -16.16 -4.41
CA THR A 89 -9.90 -15.20 -5.14
C THR A 89 -9.56 -13.76 -4.72
N GLU A 90 -10.02 -13.31 -3.57
CA GLU A 90 -9.83 -11.95 -3.07
C GLU A 90 -8.37 -11.62 -2.75
N GLY A 91 -7.69 -12.54 -2.08
CA GLY A 91 -6.27 -12.37 -1.74
C GLY A 91 -5.41 -12.26 -2.99
N ARG A 92 -5.65 -13.13 -3.96
CA ARG A 92 -4.97 -13.09 -5.26
C ARG A 92 -5.25 -11.77 -5.99
N ARG A 93 -6.51 -11.34 -6.04
CA ARG A 93 -6.86 -10.06 -6.66
C ARG A 93 -6.15 -8.89 -6.00
N ASN A 94 -6.08 -8.87 -4.67
CA ASN A 94 -5.38 -7.82 -3.93
C ASN A 94 -3.90 -7.72 -4.34
N ILE A 95 -3.22 -8.85 -4.49
CA ILE A 95 -1.82 -8.89 -4.93
C ILE A 95 -1.67 -8.48 -6.40
N GLU A 96 -2.52 -8.96 -7.28
CA GLU A 96 -2.46 -8.63 -8.71
C GLU A 96 -2.69 -7.13 -8.95
N GLU A 97 -3.68 -6.54 -8.28
CA GLU A 97 -3.92 -5.09 -8.33
C GLU A 97 -2.76 -4.28 -7.75
N LEU A 98 -2.19 -4.72 -6.62
CA LEU A 98 -1.01 -4.07 -6.04
C LEU A 98 0.19 -4.11 -7.00
N ASN A 99 0.45 -5.24 -7.62
CA ASN A 99 1.54 -5.37 -8.60
C ASN A 99 1.33 -4.43 -9.79
N GLN A 100 0.12 -4.30 -10.30
CA GLN A 100 -0.20 -3.36 -11.38
C GLN A 100 0.09 -1.91 -10.97
N VAL A 101 -0.24 -1.52 -9.74
CA VAL A 101 0.10 -0.19 -9.21
C VAL A 101 1.61 -0.02 -9.12
N LEU A 102 2.32 -1.00 -8.56
CA LEU A 102 3.78 -0.94 -8.42
C LEU A 102 4.50 -0.81 -9.76
N ASP A 103 4.03 -1.50 -10.77
CA ASP A 103 4.61 -1.41 -12.13
C ASP A 103 4.52 0.01 -12.70
N GLN A 104 3.57 0.81 -12.23
CA GLN A 104 3.37 2.18 -12.68
C GLN A 104 4.11 3.22 -11.84
N VAL A 105 4.28 2.98 -10.53
CA VAL A 105 4.68 4.02 -9.58
C VAL A 105 6.00 3.74 -8.84
N ALA A 106 6.42 2.49 -8.72
CA ALA A 106 7.68 2.13 -8.09
C ALA A 106 8.82 2.09 -9.10
N THR A 107 10.04 2.37 -8.65
CA THR A 107 11.25 2.26 -9.48
C THR A 107 12.10 1.08 -9.00
N SER A 108 12.95 0.55 -9.89
CA SER A 108 13.88 -0.51 -9.49
C SER A 108 14.87 0.00 -8.43
N TRP A 109 15.08 -0.78 -7.38
CA TRP A 109 16.10 -0.47 -6.38
C TRP A 109 17.51 -0.34 -6.99
N LYS A 110 17.76 -0.98 -8.12
CA LYS A 110 19.02 -0.89 -8.86
C LYS A 110 19.32 0.50 -9.38
N GLU A 111 18.30 1.33 -9.55
CA GLU A 111 18.47 2.71 -9.99
C GLU A 111 19.03 3.63 -8.90
N ARG A 112 19.07 3.14 -7.65
CA ARG A 112 19.58 3.89 -6.49
C ARG A 112 20.94 3.41 -5.97
N ILE A 113 21.53 2.44 -6.62
CA ILE A 113 22.83 1.93 -6.21
C ILE A 113 23.94 2.23 -7.21
#